data_71174928c84899a8754072c96d615a4e
#
_entry.id   71174928c84899a8754072c96d615a4e
#
_cell.length_a   1.000
_cell.length_b   1.000
_cell.length_c   1.000
_cell.angle_alpha   90.00
_cell.angle_beta   90.00
_cell.angle_gamma   90.00
#
_symmetry.space_group_name_H-M   'P 1'
#
loop_
_entity.id
_entity.type
_entity.pdbx_description
1 polymer ?
#
loop_
_entity_poly.entity_id
_entity_poly.type
_entity_poly.pdbx_seq_one_letter_code
_entity_poly.pdbx_strand_id
1 'polypeptide(L)'
;LEAGNTPGVMHVAYTVRDSAGNMATSTVTFEVLPKSGTNAQPQPKALTAWAVSGETTRIPVPLNGIDPDGDSVTLVGIEQSPTKGTVELGVDWLQYTPAPNTTGTDVFTYIVEDRQGKQASARVRVGIAQPATVNQPPTAVPDTVLTRPNRQLGVAVLQNDIDPDGDPISIVPGSLQTATAELKPEIHGNSIVLTTPAQDGSYLVSYEVTDNRGGISRGTLTINVANDALLQAPIARDDVVAASQLPAKGGTVKVPVLANDEDPDGDVNNLRVSTKAAGVEVNGSDLIITPQEERMMVVYTVTDADGLSSSAVVSVPGLKHNQPTIDTTKVPVKVRAGEDVTLDISDYVIVREGRSPRITNAA
;
A
#
# COMPACT_ATOMS: atom_id res chain seq x y z
N LEU A 1 -6.49 -9.23 -14.14
CA LEU A 1 -7.12 -9.65 -15.40
C LEU A 1 -6.87 -8.61 -16.47
N GLU A 2 -6.34 -9.03 -17.60
CA GLU A 2 -6.18 -8.18 -18.76
C GLU A 2 -7.39 -8.43 -19.71
N ALA A 3 -8.13 -7.37 -20.04
CA ALA A 3 -9.23 -7.47 -20.98
C ALA A 3 -8.69 -7.68 -22.40
N GLY A 4 -9.22 -8.68 -23.11
CA GLY A 4 -8.93 -8.87 -24.52
C GLY A 4 -9.46 -7.71 -25.37
N ASN A 5 -9.02 -7.65 -26.63
CA ASN A 5 -9.44 -6.57 -27.57
C ASN A 5 -10.86 -6.76 -28.17
N THR A 6 -11.56 -7.83 -27.81
CA THR A 6 -12.91 -8.11 -28.37
C THR A 6 -13.97 -7.62 -27.39
N PRO A 7 -14.83 -6.66 -27.80
CA PRO A 7 -15.94 -6.21 -26.97
C PRO A 7 -16.95 -7.33 -26.69
N GLY A 8 -17.54 -7.30 -25.52
CA GLY A 8 -18.56 -8.27 -25.11
C GLY A 8 -18.56 -8.54 -23.62
N VAL A 9 -19.48 -9.41 -23.20
CA VAL A 9 -19.59 -9.82 -21.80
C VAL A 9 -18.75 -11.09 -21.60
N MET A 10 -17.86 -11.06 -20.63
CA MET A 10 -17.01 -12.17 -20.23
C MET A 10 -17.34 -12.60 -18.80
N HIS A 11 -17.41 -13.90 -18.59
CA HIS A 11 -17.66 -14.49 -17.27
C HIS A 11 -16.41 -15.26 -16.82
N VAL A 12 -15.89 -14.93 -15.64
CA VAL A 12 -14.78 -15.64 -15.03
C VAL A 12 -15.27 -16.29 -13.74
N ALA A 13 -15.32 -17.61 -13.73
CA ALA A 13 -15.64 -18.36 -12.52
C ALA A 13 -14.40 -18.42 -11.63
N TYR A 14 -14.58 -18.22 -10.34
CA TYR A 14 -13.54 -18.40 -9.33
C TYR A 14 -14.07 -19.23 -8.18
N THR A 15 -13.19 -20.01 -7.57
CA THR A 15 -13.50 -20.82 -6.39
C THR A 15 -12.63 -20.34 -5.24
N VAL A 16 -13.27 -20.03 -4.12
CA VAL A 16 -12.60 -19.73 -2.86
C VAL A 16 -12.62 -20.98 -1.98
N ARG A 17 -11.58 -21.17 -1.20
CA ARG A 17 -11.44 -22.27 -0.25
C ARG A 17 -11.07 -21.70 1.12
N ASP A 18 -11.74 -22.15 2.17
CA ASP A 18 -11.37 -21.79 3.54
C ASP A 18 -10.28 -22.72 4.10
N SER A 19 -9.76 -22.39 5.28
CA SER A 19 -8.75 -23.17 5.99
C SER A 19 -9.24 -24.55 6.43
N ALA A 20 -10.55 -24.80 6.47
CA ALA A 20 -11.18 -26.09 6.77
C ALA A 20 -11.40 -26.94 5.48
N GLY A 21 -11.05 -26.42 4.31
CA GLY A 21 -11.18 -27.11 3.03
C GLY A 21 -12.54 -26.94 2.35
N ASN A 22 -13.49 -26.21 2.93
CA ASN A 22 -14.76 -25.91 2.29
C ASN A 22 -14.55 -25.01 1.07
N MET A 23 -15.31 -25.26 0.02
CA MET A 23 -15.20 -24.52 -1.23
C MET A 23 -16.51 -23.84 -1.59
N ALA A 24 -16.42 -22.62 -2.10
CA ALA A 24 -17.53 -21.91 -2.71
C ALA A 24 -17.09 -21.35 -4.07
N THR A 25 -17.93 -21.49 -5.08
CA THR A 25 -17.66 -20.99 -6.43
C THR A 25 -18.60 -19.83 -6.73
N SER A 26 -18.05 -18.76 -7.33
CA SER A 26 -18.81 -17.62 -7.81
C SER A 26 -18.29 -17.18 -9.18
N THR A 27 -18.97 -16.23 -9.81
CA THR A 27 -18.63 -15.73 -11.14
C THR A 27 -18.54 -14.21 -11.11
N VAL A 28 -17.43 -13.68 -11.62
CA VAL A 28 -17.31 -12.26 -11.93
C VAL A 28 -17.67 -12.05 -13.40
N THR A 29 -18.53 -11.08 -13.67
CA THR A 29 -18.91 -10.69 -15.01
C THR A 29 -18.20 -9.39 -15.37
N PHE A 30 -17.48 -9.40 -16.47
CA PHE A 30 -16.79 -8.24 -17.03
C PHE A 30 -17.49 -7.84 -18.34
N GLU A 31 -17.81 -6.57 -18.50
CA GLU A 31 -18.21 -6.01 -19.77
C GLU A 31 -17.00 -5.34 -20.42
N VAL A 32 -16.50 -5.93 -21.51
CA VAL A 32 -15.44 -5.34 -22.31
C VAL A 32 -16.09 -4.39 -23.32
N LEU A 33 -15.90 -3.10 -23.10
CA LEU A 33 -16.44 -2.06 -23.97
C LEU A 33 -15.66 -1.97 -25.29
N PRO A 34 -16.30 -1.59 -26.41
CA PRO A 34 -15.57 -1.29 -27.63
C PRO A 34 -14.60 -0.15 -27.37
N LYS A 35 -13.41 -0.22 -28.01
CA LYS A 35 -12.42 0.85 -27.91
C LYS A 35 -13.07 2.16 -28.38
N SER A 36 -13.29 3.09 -27.46
CA SER A 36 -13.87 4.39 -27.73
C SER A 36 -12.95 5.20 -28.66
N GLY A 37 -13.50 5.85 -29.65
CA GLY A 37 -12.77 6.78 -30.51
C GLY A 37 -12.52 8.14 -29.85
N THR A 38 -13.20 8.43 -28.73
CA THR A 38 -13.06 9.65 -27.92
C THR A 38 -12.88 9.28 -26.49
N ASN A 39 -11.72 9.64 -25.93
CA ASN A 39 -11.46 9.45 -24.51
C ASN A 39 -12.38 10.36 -23.68
N ALA A 40 -13.08 9.86 -22.70
CA ALA A 40 -13.80 10.65 -21.70
C ALA A 40 -12.83 11.05 -20.56
N GLN A 41 -13.25 11.94 -19.69
CA GLN A 41 -12.48 12.36 -18.54
C GLN A 41 -12.91 11.52 -17.33
N PRO A 42 -11.99 11.04 -16.49
CA PRO A 42 -12.34 10.33 -15.27
C PRO A 42 -13.18 11.19 -14.33
N GLN A 43 -14.00 10.56 -13.50
CA GLN A 43 -14.94 11.20 -12.57
C GLN A 43 -14.58 10.86 -11.11
N PRO A 44 -13.50 11.45 -10.56
CA PRO A 44 -13.08 11.19 -9.18
C PRO A 44 -14.11 11.69 -8.17
N LYS A 45 -14.21 10.99 -7.04
CA LYS A 45 -15.19 11.29 -5.99
C LYS A 45 -14.61 12.22 -4.94
N ALA A 46 -15.43 13.14 -4.43
CA ALA A 46 -15.09 13.92 -3.25
C ALA A 46 -14.94 12.99 -2.02
N LEU A 47 -13.89 13.22 -1.24
CA LEU A 47 -13.54 12.40 -0.07
C LEU A 47 -13.72 13.20 1.23
N THR A 48 -14.02 12.49 2.31
CA THR A 48 -14.02 13.01 3.67
C THR A 48 -13.23 12.09 4.58
N ALA A 49 -12.46 12.67 5.50
CA ALA A 49 -11.66 11.95 6.47
C ALA A 49 -11.60 12.67 7.81
N TRP A 50 -11.08 11.97 8.81
CA TRP A 50 -10.75 12.50 10.13
C TRP A 50 -9.27 12.27 10.42
N ALA A 51 -8.65 13.22 11.09
CA ALA A 51 -7.27 13.14 11.52
C ALA A 51 -7.12 13.76 12.92
N VAL A 52 -6.12 13.29 13.66
CA VAL A 52 -5.71 13.89 14.92
C VAL A 52 -4.52 14.81 14.66
N SER A 53 -4.51 15.96 15.32
CA SER A 53 -3.45 16.97 15.16
C SER A 53 -2.06 16.37 15.42
N GLY A 54 -1.18 16.48 14.42
CA GLY A 54 0.18 15.92 14.48
C GLY A 54 0.30 14.44 14.11
N GLU A 55 -0.80 13.72 13.88
CA GLU A 55 -0.79 12.30 13.52
C GLU A 55 -1.15 12.08 12.05
N THR A 56 -0.56 11.03 11.48
CA THR A 56 -0.75 10.72 10.08
C THR A 56 -2.00 9.85 9.87
N THR A 57 -2.86 10.26 8.94
CA THR A 57 -4.07 9.54 8.55
C THR A 57 -3.99 9.10 7.08
N ARG A 58 -4.34 7.85 6.80
CA ARG A 58 -4.46 7.31 5.45
C ARG A 58 -5.90 7.50 4.94
N ILE A 59 -6.04 8.10 3.77
CA ILE A 59 -7.33 8.38 3.11
C ILE A 59 -7.39 7.56 1.83
N PRO A 60 -8.21 6.50 1.74
CA PRO A 60 -8.33 5.69 0.54
C PRO A 60 -8.98 6.50 -0.60
N VAL A 61 -8.44 6.33 -1.80
CA VAL A 61 -8.93 6.95 -3.03
C VAL A 61 -9.53 5.87 -3.93
N PRO A 62 -10.85 5.87 -4.17
CA PRO A 62 -11.47 4.87 -5.04
C PRO A 62 -11.16 5.19 -6.51
N LEU A 63 -10.27 4.41 -7.11
CA LEU A 63 -9.81 4.59 -8.50
C LEU A 63 -10.56 3.70 -9.50
N ASN A 64 -11.23 2.65 -9.03
CA ASN A 64 -11.91 1.69 -9.88
C ASN A 64 -13.29 2.20 -10.32
N GLY A 65 -13.60 2.05 -11.63
CA GLY A 65 -14.91 2.35 -12.18
C GLY A 65 -15.29 3.83 -12.20
N ILE A 66 -14.31 4.72 -12.11
CA ILE A 66 -14.53 6.17 -12.17
C ILE A 66 -14.29 6.76 -13.55
N ASP A 67 -13.83 5.95 -14.51
CA ASP A 67 -13.69 6.35 -15.90
C ASP A 67 -14.88 5.86 -16.73
N PRO A 68 -15.56 6.76 -17.49
CA PRO A 68 -16.73 6.39 -18.28
C PRO A 68 -16.42 5.44 -19.44
N ASP A 69 -15.18 5.47 -19.95
CA ASP A 69 -14.73 4.59 -21.04
C ASP A 69 -14.22 3.24 -20.50
N GLY A 70 -14.21 3.07 -19.18
CA GLY A 70 -13.70 1.88 -18.51
C GLY A 70 -12.17 1.80 -18.45
N ASP A 71 -11.48 2.90 -18.72
CA ASP A 71 -10.03 2.98 -18.62
C ASP A 71 -9.59 2.88 -17.15
N SER A 72 -8.41 2.33 -16.94
CA SER A 72 -7.79 2.33 -15.61
C SER A 72 -7.30 3.72 -15.24
N VAL A 73 -7.60 4.13 -14.02
CA VAL A 73 -7.27 5.45 -13.49
C VAL A 73 -6.20 5.33 -12.40
N THR A 74 -5.28 6.29 -12.34
CA THR A 74 -4.25 6.39 -11.31
C THR A 74 -4.32 7.73 -10.59
N LEU A 75 -3.90 7.72 -9.33
CA LEU A 75 -3.64 8.92 -8.54
C LEU A 75 -2.29 9.52 -8.96
N VAL A 76 -2.26 10.78 -9.42
CA VAL A 76 -1.05 11.36 -10.01
C VAL A 76 -0.57 12.64 -9.33
N GLY A 77 -1.40 13.31 -8.52
CA GLY A 77 -0.95 14.56 -7.93
C GLY A 77 -1.94 15.22 -6.98
N ILE A 78 -1.52 16.38 -6.49
CA ILE A 78 -2.31 17.33 -5.71
C ILE A 78 -2.40 18.63 -6.51
N GLU A 79 -3.63 19.06 -6.81
CA GLU A 79 -3.89 20.32 -7.53
C GLU A 79 -3.85 21.52 -6.56
N GLN A 80 -4.51 21.37 -5.42
CA GLN A 80 -4.51 22.36 -4.36
C GLN A 80 -4.00 21.73 -3.08
N SER A 81 -2.89 22.22 -2.56
CA SER A 81 -2.31 21.73 -1.32
C SER A 81 -3.16 22.04 -0.09
N PRO A 82 -3.11 21.20 0.96
CA PRO A 82 -3.73 21.49 2.24
C PRO A 82 -3.10 22.72 2.89
N THR A 83 -3.85 23.41 3.74
CA THR A 83 -3.41 24.63 4.44
C THR A 83 -3.03 24.38 5.90
N LYS A 84 -3.45 23.23 6.46
CA LYS A 84 -3.28 22.90 7.87
C LYS A 84 -2.41 21.66 8.11
N GLY A 85 -1.83 21.12 7.06
CA GLY A 85 -1.01 19.93 7.11
C GLY A 85 -0.26 19.68 5.82
N THR A 86 0.27 18.48 5.69
CA THR A 86 0.93 17.97 4.48
C THR A 86 0.21 16.73 3.98
N VAL A 87 0.33 16.45 2.69
CA VAL A 87 -0.21 15.24 2.07
C VAL A 87 0.82 14.57 1.18
N GLU A 88 0.98 13.28 1.32
CA GLU A 88 1.81 12.43 0.47
C GLU A 88 0.92 11.50 -0.36
N LEU A 89 1.37 11.19 -1.58
CA LEU A 89 0.66 10.32 -2.51
C LEU A 89 1.08 8.87 -2.29
N GLY A 90 0.10 8.02 -2.04
CA GLY A 90 0.25 6.58 -2.18
C GLY A 90 -0.25 6.09 -3.54
N VAL A 91 -0.54 4.81 -3.62
CA VAL A 91 -1.02 4.11 -4.80
C VAL A 91 -2.48 4.46 -5.12
N ASP A 92 -3.33 4.16 -4.17
CA ASP A 92 -4.77 4.35 -4.14
C ASP A 92 -5.21 5.01 -2.83
N TRP A 93 -4.31 5.76 -2.22
CA TRP A 93 -4.53 6.45 -0.95
C TRP A 93 -3.70 7.73 -0.87
N LEU A 94 -4.13 8.63 0.00
CA LEU A 94 -3.42 9.85 0.38
C LEU A 94 -3.03 9.73 1.85
N GLN A 95 -1.79 10.07 2.17
CA GLN A 95 -1.30 10.13 3.54
C GLN A 95 -1.31 11.59 3.99
N TYR A 96 -2.26 11.96 4.84
CA TYR A 96 -2.40 13.32 5.34
C TYR A 96 -1.88 13.43 6.77
N THR A 97 -1.05 14.43 7.03
CA THR A 97 -0.50 14.73 8.37
C THR A 97 -0.82 16.18 8.73
N PRO A 98 -1.76 16.44 9.66
CA PRO A 98 -2.01 17.78 10.15
C PRO A 98 -0.80 18.35 10.91
N ALA A 99 -0.58 19.65 10.81
CA ALA A 99 0.43 20.31 11.62
C ALA A 99 0.07 20.21 13.11
N PRO A 100 1.08 20.11 14.02
CA PRO A 100 0.83 20.05 15.45
C PRO A 100 -0.01 21.23 15.97
N ASN A 101 -0.90 20.96 16.93
CA ASN A 101 -1.81 21.94 17.53
C ASN A 101 -2.80 22.62 16.56
N THR A 102 -3.09 21.97 15.44
CA THR A 102 -4.06 22.45 14.45
C THR A 102 -5.42 21.80 14.68
N THR A 103 -6.51 22.53 14.44
CA THR A 103 -7.88 22.03 14.56
C THR A 103 -8.80 22.56 13.47
N GLY A 104 -9.98 21.96 13.37
CA GLY A 104 -11.03 22.35 12.44
C GLY A 104 -10.94 21.60 11.13
N THR A 105 -11.37 22.21 10.03
CA THR A 105 -11.39 21.54 8.72
C THR A 105 -10.27 22.03 7.83
N ASP A 106 -9.56 21.11 7.20
CA ASP A 106 -8.68 21.37 6.06
C ASP A 106 -9.33 20.89 4.76
N VAL A 107 -8.95 21.50 3.65
CA VAL A 107 -9.47 21.15 2.33
C VAL A 107 -8.34 21.21 1.32
N PHE A 108 -8.21 20.15 0.52
CA PHE A 108 -7.28 20.09 -0.59
C PHE A 108 -7.88 19.32 -1.76
N THR A 109 -7.19 19.26 -2.90
CA THR A 109 -7.72 18.66 -4.12
C THR A 109 -6.70 17.71 -4.70
N TYR A 110 -7.10 16.47 -4.95
CA TYR A 110 -6.26 15.45 -5.59
C TYR A 110 -6.56 15.34 -7.08
N ILE A 111 -5.58 14.86 -7.86
CA ILE A 111 -5.66 14.67 -9.31
C ILE A 111 -5.54 13.19 -9.62
N VAL A 112 -6.40 12.73 -10.51
CA VAL A 112 -6.33 11.40 -11.12
C VAL A 112 -6.14 11.52 -12.63
N GLU A 113 -5.53 10.50 -13.24
CA GLU A 113 -5.28 10.43 -14.68
C GLU A 113 -5.72 9.08 -15.24
N ASP A 114 -6.41 9.10 -16.37
CA ASP A 114 -6.78 7.90 -17.10
C ASP A 114 -5.58 7.33 -17.90
N ARG A 115 -5.78 6.19 -18.53
CA ARG A 115 -4.74 5.53 -19.32
C ARG A 115 -4.29 6.35 -20.54
N GLN A 116 -5.13 7.23 -21.07
CA GLN A 116 -4.87 8.04 -22.25
C GLN A 116 -4.36 9.45 -21.93
N GLY A 117 -4.21 9.79 -20.62
CA GLY A 117 -3.61 11.02 -20.13
C GLY A 117 -4.60 12.16 -19.84
N LYS A 118 -5.92 11.91 -19.83
CA LYS A 118 -6.86 12.91 -19.33
C LYS A 118 -6.90 12.92 -17.82
N GLN A 119 -6.90 14.11 -17.28
CA GLN A 119 -6.90 14.34 -15.84
C GLN A 119 -8.21 14.93 -15.36
N ALA A 120 -8.56 14.58 -14.14
CA ALA A 120 -9.64 15.19 -13.38
C ALA A 120 -9.25 15.31 -11.92
N SER A 121 -9.87 16.25 -11.22
CA SER A 121 -9.59 16.49 -9.81
C SER A 121 -10.84 16.40 -8.95
N ALA A 122 -10.66 16.06 -7.67
CA ALA A 122 -11.74 16.07 -6.70
C ALA A 122 -11.24 16.53 -5.33
N ARG A 123 -12.17 17.04 -4.53
CA ARG A 123 -11.91 17.64 -3.22
C ARG A 123 -11.82 16.58 -2.13
N VAL A 124 -10.87 16.80 -1.22
CA VAL A 124 -10.76 16.10 0.06
C VAL A 124 -11.05 17.08 1.18
N ARG A 125 -11.88 16.68 2.14
CA ARG A 125 -12.15 17.43 3.38
C ARG A 125 -11.70 16.58 4.56
N VAL A 126 -10.83 17.14 5.40
CA VAL A 126 -10.33 16.47 6.60
C VAL A 126 -10.76 17.26 7.83
N GLY A 127 -11.51 16.61 8.71
CA GLY A 127 -11.78 17.13 10.06
C GLY A 127 -10.58 16.86 10.96
N ILE A 128 -10.03 17.88 11.61
CA ILE A 128 -8.86 17.76 12.49
C ILE A 128 -9.31 17.98 13.93
N ALA A 129 -9.13 16.95 14.77
CA ALA A 129 -9.35 17.00 16.21
C ALA A 129 -8.03 17.22 16.97
N GLN A 130 -8.11 17.64 18.22
CA GLN A 130 -6.96 17.62 19.15
C GLN A 130 -6.69 16.16 19.55
N PRO A 131 -5.42 15.81 19.83
CA PRO A 131 -5.10 14.54 20.47
C PRO A 131 -5.87 14.37 21.78
N ALA A 132 -6.20 13.14 22.13
CA ALA A 132 -6.75 12.84 23.45
C ALA A 132 -5.79 13.34 24.54
N THR A 133 -6.34 13.96 25.58
CA THR A 133 -5.52 14.50 26.68
C THR A 133 -5.00 13.44 27.63
N VAL A 134 -5.56 12.24 27.54
CA VAL A 134 -5.16 11.05 28.30
C VAL A 134 -4.87 9.94 27.30
N ASN A 135 -3.63 9.50 27.28
CA ASN A 135 -3.19 8.38 26.44
C ASN A 135 -3.89 7.07 26.86
N GLN A 136 -4.41 6.35 25.90
CA GLN A 136 -4.98 5.02 26.09
C GLN A 136 -3.99 3.97 25.56
N PRO A 137 -3.81 2.84 26.24
CA PRO A 137 -2.94 1.80 25.74
C PRO A 137 -3.50 1.17 24.45
N PRO A 138 -2.65 0.63 23.57
CA PRO A 138 -3.11 -0.10 22.40
C PRO A 138 -3.94 -1.32 22.78
N THR A 139 -4.78 -1.76 21.87
CA THR A 139 -5.56 -3.00 22.00
C THR A 139 -4.92 -4.07 21.12
N ALA A 140 -4.22 -5.00 21.76
CA ALA A 140 -3.66 -6.16 21.08
C ALA A 140 -4.72 -7.24 20.94
N VAL A 141 -4.97 -7.69 19.71
CA VAL A 141 -5.93 -8.74 19.38
C VAL A 141 -5.20 -10.07 19.22
N PRO A 142 -5.64 -11.16 19.86
CA PRO A 142 -4.97 -12.45 19.73
C PRO A 142 -4.93 -12.95 18.28
N ASP A 143 -3.74 -13.40 17.86
CA ASP A 143 -3.52 -14.02 16.56
C ASP A 143 -3.55 -15.53 16.64
N THR A 144 -4.01 -16.16 15.58
CA THR A 144 -3.98 -17.62 15.46
C THR A 144 -3.61 -18.00 14.03
N VAL A 145 -2.64 -18.90 13.91
CA VAL A 145 -2.21 -19.45 12.63
C VAL A 145 -2.23 -20.97 12.67
N LEU A 146 -2.58 -21.60 11.54
CA LEU A 146 -2.51 -23.03 11.34
C LEU A 146 -1.47 -23.32 10.26
N THR A 147 -0.50 -24.16 10.58
CA THR A 147 0.61 -24.48 9.67
C THR A 147 1.12 -25.90 9.88
N ARG A 148 2.01 -26.35 9.01
CA ARG A 148 2.67 -27.66 9.11
C ARG A 148 3.93 -27.60 9.99
N PRO A 149 4.42 -28.76 10.48
CA PRO A 149 5.66 -28.83 11.24
C PRO A 149 6.89 -28.45 10.40
N ASN A 150 7.95 -27.99 11.10
CA ASN A 150 9.24 -27.62 10.52
C ASN A 150 9.16 -26.50 9.45
N ARG A 151 8.22 -25.56 9.63
CA ARG A 151 8.04 -24.41 8.75
C ARG A 151 8.70 -23.16 9.34
N GLN A 152 9.32 -22.38 8.49
CA GLN A 152 9.61 -20.97 8.80
C GLN A 152 8.34 -20.17 8.57
N LEU A 153 7.89 -19.47 9.61
CA LEU A 153 6.64 -18.75 9.64
C LEU A 153 6.90 -17.29 10.01
N GLY A 154 6.33 -16.37 9.26
CA GLY A 154 6.34 -14.93 9.54
C GLY A 154 4.91 -14.41 9.73
N VAL A 155 4.54 -14.00 10.93
CA VAL A 155 3.19 -13.53 11.26
C VAL A 155 3.20 -12.04 11.55
N ALA A 156 2.43 -11.26 10.79
CA ALA A 156 2.25 -9.81 10.97
C ALA A 156 1.25 -9.54 12.10
N VAL A 157 1.68 -9.74 13.34
CA VAL A 157 0.82 -9.73 14.54
C VAL A 157 0.22 -8.37 14.90
N LEU A 158 0.66 -7.27 14.31
CA LEU A 158 0.08 -5.94 14.52
C LEU A 158 -1.02 -5.59 13.51
N GLN A 159 -1.31 -6.46 12.55
CA GLN A 159 -2.21 -6.13 11.44
C GLN A 159 -3.67 -5.94 11.89
N ASN A 160 -4.09 -6.63 12.94
CA ASN A 160 -5.42 -6.57 13.53
C ASN A 160 -5.46 -5.75 14.85
N ASP A 161 -4.32 -5.23 15.29
CA ASP A 161 -4.19 -4.40 16.48
C ASP A 161 -4.56 -2.95 16.19
N ILE A 162 -5.07 -2.27 17.18
CA ILE A 162 -5.44 -0.85 17.07
C ILE A 162 -5.01 -0.07 18.31
N ASP A 163 -4.69 1.19 18.10
CA ASP A 163 -4.59 2.17 19.17
C ASP A 163 -5.83 3.05 19.20
N PRO A 164 -6.53 3.20 20.37
CA PRO A 164 -7.74 4.00 20.46
C PRO A 164 -7.55 5.49 20.18
N ASP A 165 -6.33 6.00 20.40
CA ASP A 165 -5.96 7.40 20.16
C ASP A 165 -5.40 7.60 18.74
N GLY A 166 -5.19 6.50 17.98
CA GLY A 166 -4.64 6.50 16.63
C GLY A 166 -3.11 6.55 16.59
N ASP A 167 -2.46 6.29 17.71
CA ASP A 167 -1.00 6.31 17.78
C ASP A 167 -0.37 5.13 17.02
N PRO A 168 0.83 5.31 16.42
CA PRO A 168 1.54 4.23 15.78
C PRO A 168 1.99 3.20 16.82
N ILE A 169 1.64 1.94 16.57
CA ILE A 169 1.98 0.82 17.46
C ILE A 169 3.20 0.05 16.97
N SER A 170 3.93 -0.55 17.89
CA SER A 170 5.08 -1.41 17.61
C SER A 170 5.24 -2.52 18.64
N ILE A 171 5.92 -3.62 18.25
CA ILE A 171 6.26 -4.69 19.21
C ILE A 171 7.42 -4.21 20.08
N VAL A 172 7.30 -4.40 21.40
CA VAL A 172 8.35 -4.04 22.35
C VAL A 172 9.55 -4.98 22.16
N PRO A 173 10.76 -4.47 21.85
CA PRO A 173 11.95 -5.31 21.73
C PRO A 173 12.26 -6.11 22.99
N GLY A 174 12.49 -7.42 22.85
CA GLY A 174 12.78 -8.31 23.96
C GLY A 174 11.58 -8.78 24.78
N SER A 175 10.36 -8.44 24.39
CA SER A 175 9.12 -8.83 25.07
C SER A 175 8.65 -10.26 24.74
N LEU A 176 9.21 -10.89 23.71
CA LEU A 176 8.80 -12.23 23.28
C LEU A 176 9.01 -13.27 24.38
N GLN A 177 7.96 -14.01 24.70
CA GLN A 177 7.97 -15.09 25.68
C GLN A 177 7.29 -16.32 25.12
N THR A 178 7.90 -17.47 25.27
CA THR A 178 7.32 -18.79 24.95
C THR A 178 7.80 -19.84 25.93
N ALA A 179 6.95 -20.83 26.22
CA ALA A 179 7.34 -22.01 26.99
C ALA A 179 8.10 -23.05 26.14
N THR A 180 8.05 -22.91 24.80
CA THR A 180 8.64 -23.85 23.85
C THR A 180 9.92 -23.28 23.27
N ALA A 181 11.06 -23.67 23.82
CA ALA A 181 12.37 -23.17 23.41
C ALA A 181 12.72 -23.41 21.92
N GLU A 182 12.09 -24.39 21.30
CA GLU A 182 12.31 -24.77 19.90
C GLU A 182 11.75 -23.73 18.91
N LEU A 183 10.75 -22.94 19.29
CA LEU A 183 10.13 -21.91 18.44
C LEU A 183 11.09 -20.79 18.06
N LYS A 184 12.00 -20.39 18.96
CA LYS A 184 12.97 -19.30 18.77
C LYS A 184 12.38 -18.07 18.05
N PRO A 185 11.34 -17.46 18.61
CA PRO A 185 10.69 -16.35 17.96
C PRO A 185 11.58 -15.10 17.91
N GLU A 186 11.61 -14.40 16.80
CA GLU A 186 12.35 -13.14 16.58
C GLU A 186 11.42 -12.05 16.03
N ILE A 187 11.71 -10.79 16.37
CA ILE A 187 10.93 -9.64 15.86
C ILE A 187 11.58 -9.14 14.57
N HIS A 188 10.81 -9.10 13.48
CA HIS A 188 11.19 -8.51 12.21
C HIS A 188 10.18 -7.42 11.84
N GLY A 189 10.49 -6.17 12.19
CA GLY A 189 9.55 -5.05 11.99
C GLY A 189 8.25 -5.26 12.78
N ASN A 190 7.13 -5.37 12.09
CA ASN A 190 5.80 -5.60 12.66
C ASN A 190 5.40 -7.08 12.73
N SER A 191 6.32 -7.97 12.41
CA SER A 191 6.09 -9.41 12.35
C SER A 191 6.92 -10.17 13.37
N ILE A 192 6.40 -11.32 13.79
CA ILE A 192 7.13 -12.33 14.55
C ILE A 192 7.50 -13.47 13.61
N VAL A 193 8.79 -13.74 13.47
CA VAL A 193 9.32 -14.84 12.65
C VAL A 193 9.79 -15.95 13.59
N LEU A 194 9.46 -17.19 13.25
CA LEU A 194 9.80 -18.37 14.03
C LEU A 194 9.87 -19.64 13.18
N THR A 195 10.42 -20.73 13.74
CA THR A 195 10.33 -22.05 13.12
C THR A 195 9.38 -22.91 13.91
N THR A 196 8.42 -23.55 13.25
CA THR A 196 7.45 -24.43 13.90
C THR A 196 8.08 -25.75 14.33
N PRO A 197 7.72 -26.28 15.52
CA PRO A 197 8.21 -27.59 15.98
C PRO A 197 7.85 -28.74 15.03
N ALA A 198 8.57 -29.85 15.19
CA ALA A 198 8.30 -31.07 14.43
C ALA A 198 7.06 -31.83 14.89
N GLN A 199 6.54 -31.54 16.09
CA GLN A 199 5.39 -32.23 16.68
C GLN A 199 4.11 -31.43 16.45
N ASP A 200 3.04 -32.14 16.16
CA ASP A 200 1.69 -31.58 16.14
C ASP A 200 1.33 -31.05 17.53
N GLY A 201 0.67 -29.90 17.57
CA GLY A 201 0.27 -29.29 18.84
C GLY A 201 -0.09 -27.82 18.69
N SER A 202 -0.46 -27.22 19.82
CA SER A 202 -0.74 -25.79 19.92
C SER A 202 0.36 -25.13 20.76
N TYR A 203 1.01 -24.12 20.18
CA TYR A 203 2.15 -23.41 20.77
C TYR A 203 1.79 -21.95 20.92
N LEU A 204 2.28 -21.34 22.00
CA LEU A 204 1.98 -19.95 22.33
C LEU A 204 3.24 -19.11 22.38
N VAL A 205 3.18 -17.96 21.75
CA VAL A 205 4.12 -16.85 21.91
C VAL A 205 3.34 -15.65 22.45
N SER A 206 3.80 -15.05 23.55
CA SER A 206 3.28 -13.78 24.03
C SER A 206 4.29 -12.65 23.78
N TYR A 207 3.78 -11.46 23.53
CA TYR A 207 4.56 -10.28 23.22
C TYR A 207 3.88 -9.04 23.81
N GLU A 208 4.58 -7.91 23.84
CA GLU A 208 4.03 -6.64 24.26
C GLU A 208 3.97 -5.67 23.07
N VAL A 209 2.89 -4.92 22.99
CA VAL A 209 2.65 -3.87 22.00
C VAL A 209 2.65 -2.53 22.70
N THR A 210 3.35 -1.54 22.16
CA THR A 210 3.40 -0.18 22.68
C THR A 210 2.99 0.86 21.65
N ASP A 211 2.38 1.94 22.12
CA ASP A 211 2.07 3.16 21.37
C ASP A 211 3.23 4.17 21.35
N ASN A 212 4.34 3.86 22.00
CA ASN A 212 5.48 4.76 22.22
C ASN A 212 5.18 6.03 23.03
N ARG A 213 4.00 6.11 23.66
CA ARG A 213 3.58 7.20 24.56
C ARG A 213 3.37 6.74 26.00
N GLY A 214 3.73 5.49 26.29
CA GLY A 214 3.66 4.89 27.61
C GLY A 214 2.53 3.88 27.78
N GLY A 215 1.65 3.73 26.81
CA GLY A 215 0.67 2.66 26.73
C GLY A 215 1.33 1.35 26.30
N ILE A 216 1.00 0.27 27.01
CA ILE A 216 1.47 -1.09 26.73
C ILE A 216 0.30 -2.06 26.87
N SER A 217 0.16 -2.98 25.93
CA SER A 217 -0.73 -4.13 26.05
C SER A 217 -0.01 -5.43 25.72
N ARG A 218 -0.61 -6.54 26.11
CA ARG A 218 -0.06 -7.88 25.83
C ARG A 218 -0.82 -8.53 24.68
N GLY A 219 -0.09 -8.90 23.63
CA GLY A 219 -0.57 -9.74 22.55
C GLY A 219 -0.22 -11.21 22.73
N THR A 220 -0.90 -12.08 22.04
CA THR A 220 -0.65 -13.52 22.00
C THR A 220 -0.77 -14.04 20.59
N LEU A 221 0.20 -14.84 20.16
CA LEU A 221 0.18 -15.58 18.91
C LEU A 221 0.07 -17.08 19.22
N THR A 222 -1.03 -17.70 18.79
CA THR A 222 -1.26 -19.14 18.89
C THR A 222 -0.89 -19.80 17.57
N ILE A 223 0.06 -20.73 17.60
CA ILE A 223 0.51 -21.50 16.44
C ILE A 223 -0.02 -22.93 16.57
N ASN A 224 -0.97 -23.31 15.74
CA ASN A 224 -1.48 -24.67 15.65
C ASN A 224 -0.69 -25.40 14.57
N VAL A 225 0.10 -26.40 14.99
CA VAL A 225 0.89 -27.23 14.09
C VAL A 225 0.19 -28.56 13.89
N ALA A 226 -0.10 -28.90 12.64
CA ALA A 226 -0.72 -30.17 12.25
C ALA A 226 -0.14 -30.70 10.93
N ASN A 227 0.23 -31.97 10.89
CA ASN A 227 0.79 -32.59 9.69
C ASN A 227 -0.16 -32.57 8.48
N ASP A 228 -1.46 -32.56 8.75
CA ASP A 228 -2.55 -32.51 7.76
C ASP A 228 -3.10 -31.10 7.53
N ALA A 229 -2.48 -30.07 8.11
CA ALA A 229 -2.87 -28.69 7.84
C ALA A 229 -2.91 -28.42 6.33
N LEU A 230 -3.99 -27.78 5.89
CA LEU A 230 -4.14 -27.41 4.49
C LEU A 230 -3.12 -26.34 4.15
N LEU A 231 -2.42 -26.58 3.06
CA LEU A 231 -1.50 -25.59 2.50
C LEU A 231 -2.30 -24.41 1.95
N GLN A 232 -1.84 -23.20 2.24
CA GLN A 232 -2.45 -21.97 1.79
C GLN A 232 -1.55 -21.33 0.73
N ALA A 233 -2.16 -20.82 -0.34
CA ALA A 233 -1.41 -20.08 -1.34
C ALA A 233 -1.01 -18.69 -0.79
N PRO A 234 0.14 -18.16 -1.22
CA PRO A 234 0.52 -16.81 -0.88
C PRO A 234 -0.51 -15.79 -1.39
N ILE A 235 -0.56 -14.62 -0.79
CA ILE A 235 -1.46 -13.53 -1.15
C ILE A 235 -0.61 -12.42 -1.77
N ALA A 236 -0.58 -12.37 -3.10
CA ALA A 236 0.05 -11.27 -3.82
C ALA A 236 -0.90 -10.07 -3.90
N ARG A 237 -0.36 -8.87 -3.67
CA ARG A 237 -1.11 -7.60 -3.74
C ARG A 237 -0.49 -6.66 -4.77
N ASP A 238 -1.37 -5.88 -5.42
CA ASP A 238 -0.94 -4.95 -6.45
C ASP A 238 0.00 -3.86 -5.90
N ASP A 239 0.99 -3.50 -6.73
CA ASP A 239 1.96 -2.44 -6.48
C ASP A 239 1.80 -1.30 -7.46
N VAL A 240 2.28 -0.11 -7.08
CA VAL A 240 2.34 1.02 -8.01
C VAL A 240 3.66 1.77 -7.84
N VAL A 241 4.26 2.08 -8.97
CA VAL A 241 5.39 2.98 -9.07
C VAL A 241 4.88 4.41 -9.08
N ALA A 242 5.31 5.23 -8.13
CA ALA A 242 5.00 6.66 -8.15
C ALA A 242 5.73 7.35 -9.32
N ALA A 243 5.13 8.38 -9.90
CA ALA A 243 5.74 9.13 -11.00
C ALA A 243 7.11 9.74 -10.63
N SER A 244 7.29 10.11 -9.36
CA SER A 244 8.57 10.61 -8.82
C SER A 244 9.70 9.57 -8.82
N GLN A 245 9.38 8.28 -8.83
CA GLN A 245 10.35 7.18 -8.84
C GLN A 245 10.81 6.82 -10.26
N LEU A 246 10.19 7.40 -11.30
CA LEU A 246 10.55 7.10 -12.67
C LEU A 246 11.93 7.68 -13.00
N PRO A 247 12.86 6.85 -13.51
CA PRO A 247 14.20 7.31 -13.87
C PRO A 247 14.17 8.20 -15.12
N ALA A 248 15.31 8.81 -15.42
CA ALA A 248 15.57 9.40 -16.72
C ALA A 248 15.40 8.36 -17.83
N LYS A 249 15.21 8.83 -19.08
CA LYS A 249 15.05 7.95 -20.26
C LYS A 249 16.19 6.91 -20.34
N GLY A 250 15.80 5.65 -20.42
CA GLY A 250 16.72 4.51 -20.50
C GLY A 250 17.17 3.93 -19.16
N GLY A 251 16.74 4.53 -18.02
CA GLY A 251 16.95 3.95 -16.70
C GLY A 251 15.91 2.89 -16.33
N THR A 252 16.14 2.23 -15.20
CA THR A 252 15.24 1.23 -14.63
C THR A 252 14.68 1.68 -13.29
N VAL A 253 13.52 1.19 -12.92
CA VAL A 253 12.94 1.34 -11.57
C VAL A 253 12.94 0.01 -10.86
N LYS A 254 13.32 0.01 -9.59
CA LYS A 254 13.31 -1.14 -8.71
C LYS A 254 12.03 -1.14 -7.88
N VAL A 255 11.29 -2.26 -7.91
CA VAL A 255 10.02 -2.44 -7.18
C VAL A 255 10.13 -3.65 -6.26
N PRO A 256 10.11 -3.46 -4.92
CA PRO A 256 10.14 -4.54 -3.95
C PRO A 256 8.75 -5.16 -3.79
N VAL A 257 8.35 -6.03 -4.72
CA VAL A 257 6.96 -6.54 -4.83
C VAL A 257 6.49 -7.39 -3.66
N LEU A 258 7.39 -7.93 -2.83
CA LEU A 258 6.99 -8.67 -1.63
C LEU A 258 6.69 -7.77 -0.40
N ALA A 259 6.82 -6.45 -0.54
CA ALA A 259 6.67 -5.53 0.59
C ALA A 259 5.25 -5.49 1.18
N ASN A 260 4.24 -5.79 0.38
CA ASN A 260 2.81 -5.82 0.72
C ASN A 260 2.19 -7.21 0.57
N ASP A 261 2.96 -8.19 0.13
CA ASP A 261 2.53 -9.59 -0.02
C ASP A 261 2.55 -10.34 1.31
N GLU A 262 1.89 -11.50 1.35
CA GLU A 262 1.74 -12.32 2.56
C GLU A 262 1.84 -13.81 2.21
N ASP A 263 2.41 -14.58 3.12
CA ASP A 263 2.37 -16.05 3.10
C ASP A 263 1.68 -16.54 4.38
N PRO A 264 0.41 -16.99 4.32
CA PRO A 264 -0.38 -17.28 5.52
C PRO A 264 0.10 -18.47 6.34
N ASP A 265 0.86 -19.41 5.74
CA ASP A 265 1.39 -20.59 6.42
C ASP A 265 2.91 -20.76 6.26
N GLY A 266 3.59 -19.70 5.77
CA GLY A 266 5.02 -19.64 5.54
C GLY A 266 5.67 -18.31 5.92
N ASP A 267 6.78 -17.98 5.26
CA ASP A 267 7.49 -16.70 5.42
C ASP A 267 7.57 -16.01 4.05
N VAL A 268 7.05 -14.80 3.98
CA VAL A 268 7.05 -13.96 2.77
C VAL A 268 8.44 -13.82 2.14
N ASN A 269 9.49 -13.85 2.96
CA ASN A 269 10.87 -13.76 2.47
C ASN A 269 11.34 -15.01 1.69
N ASN A 270 10.61 -16.11 1.81
CA ASN A 270 10.87 -17.37 1.07
C ASN A 270 10.08 -17.47 -0.23
N LEU A 271 9.20 -16.52 -0.51
CA LEU A 271 8.46 -16.47 -1.76
C LEU A 271 9.39 -16.27 -2.97
N ARG A 272 9.09 -16.95 -4.05
CA ARG A 272 9.80 -16.80 -5.33
C ARG A 272 9.00 -15.94 -6.27
N VAL A 273 9.59 -14.84 -6.69
CA VAL A 273 9.00 -13.92 -7.67
C VAL A 273 9.33 -14.36 -9.08
N SER A 274 8.35 -14.29 -9.98
CA SER A 274 8.53 -14.53 -11.40
C SER A 274 7.63 -13.62 -12.24
N THR A 275 8.06 -13.32 -13.47
CA THR A 275 7.26 -12.57 -14.46
C THR A 275 7.61 -13.01 -15.87
N LYS A 276 6.66 -12.81 -16.80
CA LYS A 276 6.87 -12.99 -18.25
C LYS A 276 6.80 -11.67 -19.01
N ALA A 277 6.69 -10.56 -18.29
CA ALA A 277 6.54 -9.25 -18.89
C ALA A 277 7.84 -8.83 -19.61
N ALA A 278 7.71 -8.29 -20.81
CA ALA A 278 8.85 -7.79 -21.57
C ALA A 278 9.44 -6.53 -20.92
N GLY A 279 10.78 -6.44 -20.89
CA GLY A 279 11.49 -5.30 -20.29
C GLY A 279 11.50 -5.30 -18.76
N VAL A 280 11.27 -6.48 -18.15
CA VAL A 280 11.30 -6.67 -16.71
C VAL A 280 12.24 -7.80 -16.37
N GLU A 281 13.14 -7.56 -15.42
CA GLU A 281 14.06 -8.56 -14.86
C GLU A 281 13.70 -8.82 -13.39
N VAL A 282 13.84 -10.07 -12.96
CA VAL A 282 13.66 -10.45 -11.54
C VAL A 282 15.03 -10.49 -10.87
N ASN A 283 15.18 -9.75 -9.78
CA ASN A 283 16.39 -9.75 -8.96
C ASN A 283 16.03 -10.05 -7.49
N GLY A 284 16.05 -11.33 -7.13
CA GLY A 284 15.56 -11.79 -5.82
C GLY A 284 14.06 -11.55 -5.66
N SER A 285 13.70 -10.72 -4.71
CA SER A 285 12.32 -10.28 -4.42
C SER A 285 11.89 -9.03 -5.19
N ASP A 286 12.81 -8.43 -5.95
CA ASP A 286 12.55 -7.17 -6.64
C ASP A 286 12.29 -7.38 -8.12
N LEU A 287 11.42 -6.57 -8.70
CA LEU A 287 11.32 -6.38 -10.14
C LEU A 287 12.14 -5.16 -10.56
N ILE A 288 13.00 -5.36 -11.56
CA ILE A 288 13.75 -4.28 -12.21
C ILE A 288 13.05 -4.00 -13.54
N ILE A 289 12.35 -2.89 -13.60
CA ILE A 289 11.47 -2.55 -14.72
C ILE A 289 12.08 -1.43 -15.55
N THR A 290 12.12 -1.58 -16.87
CA THR A 290 12.45 -0.50 -17.81
C THR A 290 11.14 0.21 -18.23
N PRO A 291 10.84 1.42 -17.70
CA PRO A 291 9.61 2.12 -18.02
C PRO A 291 9.52 2.46 -19.52
N GLN A 292 8.30 2.38 -20.06
CA GLN A 292 8.01 2.69 -21.46
C GLN A 292 7.36 4.08 -21.60
N GLU A 293 7.19 4.54 -22.84
CA GLU A 293 6.50 5.81 -23.13
C GLU A 293 5.04 5.79 -22.67
N GLU A 294 4.37 4.65 -22.82
CA GLU A 294 3.02 4.40 -22.34
C GLU A 294 3.04 3.68 -20.98
N ARG A 295 1.95 3.78 -20.24
CA ARG A 295 1.77 3.07 -18.98
C ARG A 295 1.90 1.56 -19.14
N MET A 296 2.63 0.93 -18.24
CA MET A 296 2.80 -0.52 -18.19
C MET A 296 2.01 -1.12 -17.03
N MET A 297 1.42 -2.29 -17.28
CA MET A 297 0.85 -3.16 -16.26
C MET A 297 1.66 -4.46 -16.28
N VAL A 298 2.51 -4.63 -15.27
CA VAL A 298 3.43 -5.77 -15.17
C VAL A 298 2.82 -6.83 -14.26
N VAL A 299 2.39 -7.95 -14.84
CA VAL A 299 1.91 -9.09 -14.04
C VAL A 299 3.12 -9.83 -13.50
N TYR A 300 3.13 -10.07 -12.18
CA TYR A 300 4.08 -10.95 -11.53
C TYR A 300 3.37 -12.07 -10.77
N THR A 301 4.09 -13.12 -10.50
CA THR A 301 3.59 -14.28 -9.76
C THR A 301 4.56 -14.58 -8.62
N VAL A 302 4.02 -14.77 -7.45
CA VAL A 302 4.74 -15.29 -6.28
C VAL A 302 4.40 -16.76 -6.09
N THR A 303 5.39 -17.54 -5.72
CA THR A 303 5.25 -18.98 -5.46
C THR A 303 5.93 -19.31 -4.14
N ASP A 304 5.21 -20.00 -3.26
CA ASP A 304 5.70 -20.44 -1.96
C ASP A 304 6.60 -21.70 -2.05
N ALA A 305 7.03 -22.19 -0.90
CA ALA A 305 7.86 -23.40 -0.78
C ALA A 305 7.11 -24.69 -1.16
N ASP A 306 5.79 -24.67 -1.13
CA ASP A 306 4.90 -25.80 -1.46
C ASP A 306 4.52 -25.86 -2.94
N GLY A 307 4.88 -24.80 -3.70
CA GLY A 307 4.57 -24.68 -5.12
C GLY A 307 3.19 -24.07 -5.38
N LEU A 308 2.49 -23.56 -4.35
CA LEU A 308 1.28 -22.78 -4.54
C LEU A 308 1.64 -21.37 -4.97
N SER A 309 0.77 -20.72 -5.73
CA SER A 309 1.10 -19.42 -6.29
C SER A 309 -0.11 -18.50 -6.38
N SER A 310 0.16 -17.21 -6.32
CA SER A 310 -0.77 -16.15 -6.66
C SER A 310 -0.10 -15.09 -7.53
N SER A 311 -0.89 -14.22 -8.15
CA SER A 311 -0.37 -13.19 -9.03
C SER A 311 -0.98 -11.83 -8.72
N ALA A 312 -0.19 -10.79 -8.89
CA ALA A 312 -0.61 -9.41 -8.78
C ALA A 312 0.02 -8.55 -9.89
N VAL A 313 -0.23 -7.26 -9.86
CA VAL A 313 0.14 -6.33 -10.93
C VAL A 313 0.95 -5.17 -10.36
N VAL A 314 2.06 -4.85 -11.01
CA VAL A 314 2.76 -3.58 -10.80
C VAL A 314 2.31 -2.58 -11.86
N SER A 315 1.71 -1.48 -11.43
CA SER A 315 1.36 -0.35 -12.30
C SER A 315 2.52 0.62 -12.40
N VAL A 316 3.04 0.82 -13.62
CA VAL A 316 4.17 1.73 -13.89
C VAL A 316 3.68 2.86 -14.78
N PRO A 317 3.74 4.14 -14.36
CA PRO A 317 3.33 5.28 -15.18
C PRO A 317 4.14 5.38 -16.46
N GLY A 318 3.52 5.89 -17.52
CA GLY A 318 4.18 6.13 -18.80
C GLY A 318 5.11 7.35 -18.75
N LEU A 319 6.22 7.28 -19.46
CA LEU A 319 7.19 8.37 -19.53
C LEU A 319 6.67 9.62 -20.23
N LYS A 320 5.66 9.51 -21.10
CA LYS A 320 5.02 10.64 -21.81
C LYS A 320 4.18 11.52 -20.89
N HIS A 321 3.51 10.93 -19.91
CA HIS A 321 2.47 11.57 -19.11
C HIS A 321 2.97 12.04 -17.73
N ASN A 322 4.28 12.07 -17.54
CA ASN A 322 4.86 12.46 -16.26
C ASN A 322 4.89 13.99 -16.14
N GLN A 323 3.84 14.56 -15.55
CA GLN A 323 3.73 15.99 -15.26
C GLN A 323 4.44 16.34 -13.96
N PRO A 324 4.93 17.60 -13.82
CA PRO A 324 5.43 18.08 -12.53
C PRO A 324 4.34 18.03 -11.46
N THR A 325 4.69 17.60 -10.26
CA THR A 325 3.79 17.57 -9.09
C THR A 325 4.35 18.42 -7.96
N ILE A 326 3.49 18.97 -7.11
CA ILE A 326 3.93 19.76 -5.96
C ILE A 326 4.41 18.82 -4.85
N ASP A 327 5.59 19.12 -4.29
CA ASP A 327 6.06 18.45 -3.07
C ASP A 327 5.32 19.03 -1.85
N THR A 328 4.26 18.36 -1.44
CA THR A 328 3.39 18.80 -0.35
C THR A 328 4.06 18.71 1.02
N THR A 329 5.18 17.99 1.16
CA THR A 329 5.94 17.91 2.42
C THR A 329 6.62 19.23 2.77
N LYS A 330 6.83 20.11 1.78
CA LYS A 330 7.49 21.41 1.93
C LYS A 330 6.54 22.61 2.00
N VAL A 331 5.26 22.37 1.91
CA VAL A 331 4.23 23.42 2.04
C VAL A 331 3.34 23.15 3.26
N PRO A 332 2.80 24.17 3.96
CA PRO A 332 2.94 25.60 3.65
C PRO A 332 4.30 26.19 4.08
N VAL A 333 4.79 27.14 3.30
CA VAL A 333 5.98 27.91 3.63
C VAL A 333 5.62 28.95 4.69
N LYS A 334 6.39 29.00 5.78
CA LYS A 334 6.20 30.00 6.86
C LYS A 334 7.12 31.17 6.67
N VAL A 335 6.57 32.40 6.63
CA VAL A 335 7.31 33.65 6.54
C VAL A 335 6.73 34.62 7.57
N ARG A 336 7.58 35.50 8.11
CA ARG A 336 7.13 36.57 9.01
C ARG A 336 6.47 37.70 8.21
N ALA A 337 5.45 38.31 8.78
CA ALA A 337 4.80 39.45 8.15
C ALA A 337 5.82 40.61 7.92
N GLY A 338 5.86 41.12 6.70
CA GLY A 338 6.78 42.18 6.30
C GLY A 338 8.18 41.72 5.86
N GLU A 339 8.43 40.42 5.83
CA GLU A 339 9.69 39.84 5.34
C GLU A 339 9.52 39.29 3.92
N ASP A 340 10.57 39.41 3.12
CA ASP A 340 10.67 38.79 1.80
C ASP A 340 11.21 37.35 1.95
N VAL A 341 10.70 36.42 1.13
CA VAL A 341 11.21 35.08 1.03
C VAL A 341 11.55 34.76 -0.43
N THR A 342 12.72 34.20 -0.66
CA THR A 342 13.11 33.66 -1.97
C THR A 342 12.96 32.14 -1.93
N LEU A 343 12.18 31.59 -2.83
CA LEU A 343 11.94 30.16 -2.95
C LEU A 343 12.58 29.64 -4.23
N ASP A 344 13.37 28.59 -4.13
CA ASP A 344 13.79 27.84 -5.31
C ASP A 344 12.67 26.86 -5.69
N ILE A 345 12.10 27.01 -6.87
CA ILE A 345 11.00 26.16 -7.34
C ILE A 345 11.40 24.68 -7.39
N SER A 346 12.67 24.38 -7.59
CA SER A 346 13.19 23.01 -7.60
C SER A 346 13.02 22.30 -6.26
N ASP A 347 12.88 23.06 -5.16
CA ASP A 347 12.66 22.51 -3.83
C ASP A 347 11.19 22.12 -3.57
N TYR A 348 10.26 22.64 -4.35
CA TYR A 348 8.82 22.53 -4.12
C TYR A 348 8.07 21.75 -5.23
N VAL A 349 8.77 21.39 -6.29
CA VAL A 349 8.17 20.70 -7.43
C VAL A 349 8.94 19.44 -7.74
N ILE A 350 8.26 18.32 -7.65
CA ILE A 350 8.81 17.03 -8.06
C ILE A 350 8.71 16.94 -9.57
N VAL A 351 9.85 16.80 -10.22
CA VAL A 351 9.96 16.56 -11.65
C VAL A 351 10.75 15.28 -11.88
N ARG A 352 10.54 14.68 -13.03
CA ARG A 352 11.30 13.51 -13.46
C ARG A 352 12.80 13.83 -13.49
N GLU A 353 13.63 12.84 -13.17
CA GLU A 353 15.09 12.93 -13.24
C GLU A 353 15.56 13.49 -14.61
N GLY A 354 16.50 14.43 -14.58
CA GLY A 354 17.03 15.13 -15.76
C GLY A 354 16.14 16.25 -16.30
N ARG A 355 15.06 16.63 -15.58
CA ARG A 355 14.22 17.81 -15.89
C ARG A 355 14.37 18.86 -14.80
N SER A 356 14.10 20.11 -15.14
CA SER A 356 14.06 21.22 -14.19
C SER A 356 12.70 21.92 -14.30
N PRO A 357 12.04 22.23 -13.17
CA PRO A 357 10.79 22.97 -13.19
C PRO A 357 11.07 24.43 -13.55
N ARG A 358 10.10 25.10 -14.17
CA ARG A 358 10.13 26.54 -14.37
C ARG A 358 8.72 27.12 -14.29
N ILE A 359 8.61 28.32 -13.76
CA ILE A 359 7.36 29.07 -13.74
C ILE A 359 7.09 29.58 -15.17
N THR A 360 5.91 29.25 -15.70
CA THR A 360 5.47 29.71 -17.02
C THR A 360 4.57 30.95 -16.94
N ASN A 361 3.79 31.09 -15.85
CA ASN A 361 3.01 32.28 -15.52
C ASN A 361 3.22 32.57 -14.02
N ALA A 362 3.72 33.77 -13.70
CA ALA A 362 3.65 34.30 -12.36
C ALA A 362 2.34 35.12 -12.27
N ALA A 363 1.44 34.72 -11.33
CA ALA A 363 0.22 35.45 -11.07
C ALA A 363 0.50 36.75 -10.29
#